data_30ae8e0659e3749a574d6f456e0d7c4f
#
_entry.id   30ae8e0659e3749a574d6f456e0d7c4f
#
_cell.length_a   1.000
_cell.length_b   1.000
_cell.length_c   1.000
_cell.angle_alpha   90.00
_cell.angle_beta   90.00
_cell.angle_gamma   90.00
#
_symmetry.space_group_name_H-M   'P 1'
#
loop_
_entity.id
_entity.type
_entity.pdbx_description
1 polymer ?
#
loop_
_entity_poly.entity_id
_entity_poly.type
_entity_poly.pdbx_seq_one_letter_code
_entity_poly.pdbx_strand_id
1 'polypeptide(L)'
;MSDYLLQMNGIVKTFDGVKALNGIDIKVRAGECVGLCGENGAGKSTLMKVLSAVYPYGTWEGEIIWDGQPLKAQSISETEAAGIVIIHQELTLVPDLSVAENIFMGHELTLRGGRMNYPAMIHRAEAFMRELKVPDMNVALPVSQYGGGYQQLVEIAKALNKQARLLILDEPSSALTRSEIDVLLDIIRDLKAKGVACVYISHKLDEVAAVCDTISVIRDGKHIATTAMADMDIPKIITQMVGREMSNLYPTEPHDVGEVMFEARHFTCYDVDNPKRKRVDDISFVLKRGEILGIAGLVGAGRTELVSALFGAYPGRYEGEVWLEGQQIDTRTPLKSIRAGLCMVPEDRKRQGIIPDLGV
;
A
#
# COMPACT_ATOMS: atom_id res chain seq x y z
N MET A 1 -3.56 -30.74 19.33
CA MET A 1 -3.57 -29.27 19.20
C MET A 1 -3.51 -28.98 17.71
N SER A 2 -4.23 -27.98 17.22
CA SER A 2 -4.17 -27.62 15.79
C SER A 2 -2.78 -27.08 15.47
N ASP A 3 -2.14 -27.54 14.37
CA ASP A 3 -0.85 -27.00 13.90
C ASP A 3 -0.97 -25.56 13.37
N TYR A 4 -2.18 -25.03 13.27
CA TYR A 4 -2.48 -23.72 12.70
C TYR A 4 -2.95 -22.73 13.77
N LEU A 5 -2.38 -21.54 13.75
CA LEU A 5 -2.81 -20.39 14.55
C LEU A 5 -4.12 -19.81 14.02
N LEU A 6 -4.22 -19.66 12.69
CA LEU A 6 -5.41 -19.20 12.00
C LEU A 6 -5.88 -20.24 10.99
N GLN A 7 -7.20 -20.48 10.95
CA GLN A 7 -7.86 -21.17 9.84
C GLN A 7 -9.11 -20.40 9.46
N MET A 8 -9.24 -20.07 8.21
CA MET A 8 -10.45 -19.55 7.58
C MET A 8 -10.94 -20.63 6.61
N ASN A 9 -12.16 -21.11 6.81
CA ASN A 9 -12.71 -22.24 6.07
C ASN A 9 -14.00 -21.82 5.35
N GLY A 10 -14.02 -21.93 4.03
CA GLY A 10 -15.21 -21.72 3.21
C GLY A 10 -15.79 -20.30 3.31
N ILE A 11 -14.96 -19.26 3.41
CA ILE A 11 -15.43 -17.90 3.61
C ILE A 11 -16.17 -17.38 2.37
N VAL A 12 -17.43 -16.99 2.57
CA VAL A 12 -18.27 -16.36 1.53
C VAL A 12 -18.74 -14.98 2.01
N LYS A 13 -18.58 -13.98 1.14
CA LYS A 13 -19.08 -12.61 1.37
C LYS A 13 -19.76 -12.09 0.12
N THR A 14 -21.02 -11.66 0.27
CA THR A 14 -21.82 -11.12 -0.82
C THR A 14 -22.14 -9.65 -0.55
N PHE A 15 -22.07 -8.81 -1.59
CA PHE A 15 -22.50 -7.42 -1.60
C PHE A 15 -23.48 -7.23 -2.76
N ASP A 16 -24.68 -6.74 -2.48
CA ASP A 16 -25.72 -6.45 -3.48
C ASP A 16 -25.91 -7.54 -4.54
N GLY A 17 -25.85 -8.81 -4.11
CA GLY A 17 -25.99 -9.97 -4.99
C GLY A 17 -24.68 -10.45 -5.66
N VAL A 18 -23.58 -9.70 -5.54
CA VAL A 18 -22.28 -10.11 -6.09
C VAL A 18 -21.44 -10.79 -5.00
N LYS A 19 -20.99 -12.01 -5.25
CA LYS A 19 -20.08 -12.73 -4.36
C LYS A 19 -18.66 -12.23 -4.51
N ALA A 20 -18.23 -11.36 -3.59
CA ALA A 20 -16.85 -10.89 -3.53
C ALA A 20 -15.87 -11.95 -2.99
N LEU A 21 -16.37 -12.86 -2.14
CA LEU A 21 -15.66 -14.07 -1.69
C LEU A 21 -16.60 -15.25 -1.90
N ASN A 22 -16.07 -16.36 -2.41
CA ASN A 22 -16.85 -17.54 -2.77
C ASN A 22 -16.10 -18.82 -2.36
N GLY A 23 -16.10 -19.12 -1.07
CA GLY A 23 -15.50 -20.32 -0.50
C GLY A 23 -13.97 -20.21 -0.40
N ILE A 24 -13.47 -19.14 0.26
CA ILE A 24 -12.02 -18.96 0.46
C ILE A 24 -11.55 -19.72 1.68
N ASP A 25 -10.44 -20.46 1.50
CA ASP A 25 -9.73 -21.14 2.57
C ASP A 25 -8.33 -20.55 2.74
N ILE A 26 -7.95 -20.22 3.99
CA ILE A 26 -6.59 -19.77 4.34
C ILE A 26 -6.21 -20.39 5.68
N LYS A 27 -4.95 -20.83 5.78
CA LYS A 27 -4.38 -21.37 7.01
C LYS A 27 -3.02 -20.74 7.24
N VAL A 28 -2.74 -20.37 8.49
CA VAL A 28 -1.48 -19.75 8.90
C VAL A 28 -0.99 -20.41 10.17
N ARG A 29 0.29 -20.80 10.22
CA ARG A 29 0.94 -21.30 11.44
C ARG A 29 1.56 -20.18 12.24
N ALA A 30 1.84 -20.42 13.51
CA ALA A 30 2.62 -19.48 14.31
C ALA A 30 4.03 -19.29 13.69
N GLY A 31 4.48 -18.05 13.57
CA GLY A 31 5.78 -17.71 12.96
C GLY A 31 5.86 -17.94 11.45
N GLU A 32 4.75 -18.27 10.77
CA GLU A 32 4.69 -18.40 9.31
C GLU A 32 4.34 -17.06 8.66
N CYS A 33 4.94 -16.77 7.52
CA CYS A 33 4.51 -15.69 6.63
C CYS A 33 3.81 -16.30 5.40
N VAL A 34 2.53 -16.00 5.26
CA VAL A 34 1.72 -16.42 4.11
C VAL A 34 1.56 -15.24 3.15
N GLY A 35 2.04 -15.41 1.92
CA GLY A 35 1.80 -14.46 0.83
C GLY A 35 0.37 -14.60 0.30
N LEU A 36 -0.42 -13.54 0.31
CA LEU A 36 -1.76 -13.54 -0.28
C LEU A 36 -1.75 -12.78 -1.61
N CYS A 37 -1.77 -13.53 -2.72
CA CYS A 37 -1.63 -13.00 -4.06
C CYS A 37 -2.93 -13.12 -4.86
N GLY A 38 -3.12 -12.21 -5.82
CA GLY A 38 -4.27 -12.16 -6.72
C GLY A 38 -4.36 -10.79 -7.40
N GLU A 39 -5.09 -10.71 -8.49
CA GLU A 39 -5.32 -9.45 -9.19
C GLU A 39 -6.11 -8.43 -8.34
N ASN A 40 -6.14 -7.17 -8.79
CA ASN A 40 -7.00 -6.17 -8.16
C ASN A 40 -8.46 -6.59 -8.32
N GLY A 41 -9.23 -6.49 -7.23
CA GLY A 41 -10.61 -6.98 -7.20
C GLY A 41 -10.77 -8.47 -6.91
N ALA A 42 -9.69 -9.26 -6.79
CA ALA A 42 -9.78 -10.70 -6.50
C ALA A 42 -10.39 -11.05 -5.12
N GLY A 43 -10.60 -10.06 -4.23
CA GLY A 43 -11.22 -10.26 -2.91
C GLY A 43 -10.24 -10.20 -1.72
N LYS A 44 -8.93 -9.97 -1.94
CA LYS A 44 -7.90 -9.95 -0.86
C LYS A 44 -8.26 -9.03 0.31
N SER A 45 -8.50 -7.75 0.03
CA SER A 45 -8.85 -6.77 1.08
C SER A 45 -10.22 -7.06 1.72
N THR A 46 -11.17 -7.65 0.97
CA THR A 46 -12.46 -8.08 1.53
C THR A 46 -12.25 -9.22 2.53
N LEU A 47 -11.39 -10.19 2.23
CA LEU A 47 -11.05 -11.29 3.12
C LEU A 47 -10.39 -10.78 4.41
N MET A 48 -9.47 -9.83 4.30
CA MET A 48 -8.82 -9.22 5.48
C MET A 48 -9.81 -8.40 6.31
N LYS A 49 -10.78 -7.72 5.69
CA LYS A 49 -11.87 -7.04 6.39
C LYS A 49 -12.82 -8.01 7.12
N VAL A 50 -13.01 -9.22 6.61
CA VAL A 50 -13.70 -10.30 7.33
C VAL A 50 -12.89 -10.74 8.55
N LEU A 51 -11.59 -11.00 8.36
CA LEU A 51 -10.71 -11.46 9.45
C LEU A 51 -10.55 -10.41 10.56
N SER A 52 -10.44 -9.14 10.21
CA SER A 52 -10.33 -8.03 11.17
C SER A 52 -11.66 -7.56 11.76
N ALA A 53 -12.78 -8.24 11.46
CA ALA A 53 -14.13 -7.88 11.88
C ALA A 53 -14.60 -6.46 11.50
N VAL A 54 -14.00 -5.84 10.45
CA VAL A 54 -14.61 -4.72 9.74
C VAL A 54 -15.95 -5.17 9.17
N TYR A 55 -16.04 -6.43 8.73
CA TYR A 55 -17.30 -7.12 8.48
C TYR A 55 -17.54 -8.09 9.65
N PRO A 56 -18.46 -7.76 10.59
CA PRO A 56 -18.70 -8.53 11.79
C PRO A 56 -19.17 -9.96 11.51
N TYR A 57 -18.96 -10.86 12.47
CA TYR A 57 -19.50 -12.21 12.42
C TYR A 57 -21.04 -12.17 12.20
N GLY A 58 -21.51 -13.04 11.29
CA GLY A 58 -22.92 -13.10 10.88
C GLY A 58 -23.22 -12.27 9.62
N THR A 59 -22.28 -11.45 9.11
CA THR A 59 -22.41 -10.72 7.83
C THR A 59 -21.74 -11.46 6.66
N TRP A 60 -21.18 -12.63 6.90
CA TRP A 60 -20.50 -13.52 5.98
C TRP A 60 -20.74 -14.97 6.39
N GLU A 61 -20.46 -15.93 5.51
CA GLU A 61 -20.61 -17.37 5.74
C GLU A 61 -19.24 -18.03 5.84
N GLY A 62 -19.19 -19.21 6.43
CA GLY A 62 -17.97 -19.98 6.69
C GLY A 62 -17.57 -19.92 8.15
N GLU A 63 -16.33 -20.30 8.44
CA GLU A 63 -15.82 -20.39 9.81
C GLU A 63 -14.41 -19.80 9.92
N ILE A 64 -14.14 -19.08 11.01
CA ILE A 64 -12.78 -18.67 11.40
C ILE A 64 -12.44 -19.36 12.71
N ILE A 65 -11.32 -20.08 12.71
CA ILE A 65 -10.74 -20.71 13.90
C ILE A 65 -9.45 -19.97 14.23
N TRP A 66 -9.35 -19.46 15.43
CA TRP A 66 -8.20 -18.76 15.98
C TRP A 66 -7.69 -19.50 17.20
N ASP A 67 -6.41 -19.92 17.17
CA ASP A 67 -5.76 -20.68 18.25
C ASP A 67 -6.60 -21.88 18.71
N GLY A 68 -7.18 -22.59 17.76
CA GLY A 68 -8.01 -23.77 17.97
C GLY A 68 -9.44 -23.50 18.46
N GLN A 69 -9.87 -22.23 18.56
CA GLN A 69 -11.23 -21.85 18.99
C GLN A 69 -11.97 -21.06 17.90
N PRO A 70 -13.28 -21.23 17.75
CA PRO A 70 -14.07 -20.42 16.82
C PRO A 70 -14.00 -18.92 17.16
N LEU A 71 -13.59 -18.10 16.19
CA LEU A 71 -13.56 -16.64 16.32
C LEU A 71 -14.87 -16.03 15.77
N LYS A 72 -15.65 -15.41 16.65
CA LYS A 72 -16.96 -14.77 16.33
C LYS A 72 -16.94 -13.30 16.65
N ALA A 73 -15.90 -12.59 16.23
CA ALA A 73 -15.69 -11.18 16.56
C ALA A 73 -16.75 -10.28 15.93
N GLN A 74 -17.24 -9.32 16.72
CA GLN A 74 -18.22 -8.32 16.32
C GLN A 74 -17.59 -6.96 16.03
N SER A 75 -16.32 -6.76 16.40
CA SER A 75 -15.60 -5.50 16.25
C SER A 75 -14.11 -5.70 16.03
N ILE A 76 -13.46 -4.68 15.46
CA ILE A 76 -12.01 -4.62 15.29
C ILE A 76 -11.30 -4.74 16.65
N SER A 77 -11.86 -4.11 17.70
CA SER A 77 -11.28 -4.18 19.05
C SER A 77 -11.20 -5.61 19.59
N GLU A 78 -12.16 -6.46 19.25
CA GLU A 78 -12.16 -7.88 19.67
C GLU A 78 -11.07 -8.68 18.94
N THR A 79 -10.85 -8.42 17.64
CA THR A 79 -9.80 -9.09 16.89
C THR A 79 -8.42 -8.59 17.31
N GLU A 80 -8.26 -7.31 17.59
CA GLU A 80 -7.03 -6.73 18.14
C GLU A 80 -6.71 -7.32 19.53
N ALA A 81 -7.71 -7.43 20.40
CA ALA A 81 -7.56 -8.07 21.72
C ALA A 81 -7.17 -9.55 21.62
N ALA A 82 -7.59 -10.25 20.55
CA ALA A 82 -7.16 -11.61 20.25
C ALA A 82 -5.73 -11.68 19.67
N GLY A 83 -5.11 -10.54 19.34
CA GLY A 83 -3.77 -10.45 18.76
C GLY A 83 -3.75 -10.49 17.22
N ILE A 84 -4.87 -10.23 16.57
CA ILE A 84 -4.95 -10.08 15.10
C ILE A 84 -4.92 -8.60 14.77
N VAL A 85 -3.86 -8.11 14.14
CA VAL A 85 -3.67 -6.68 13.84
C VAL A 85 -3.42 -6.50 12.36
N ILE A 86 -4.09 -5.50 11.76
CA ILE A 86 -3.92 -5.15 10.35
C ILE A 86 -3.19 -3.81 10.22
N ILE A 87 -2.21 -3.78 9.32
CA ILE A 87 -1.56 -2.58 8.82
C ILE A 87 -2.11 -2.34 7.42
N HIS A 88 -2.83 -1.24 7.26
CA HIS A 88 -3.47 -0.88 5.99
C HIS A 88 -2.46 -0.28 5.00
N GLN A 89 -2.78 -0.35 3.72
CA GLN A 89 -2.04 0.29 2.64
C GLN A 89 -1.89 1.80 2.85
N GLU A 90 -2.94 2.45 3.35
CA GLU A 90 -2.90 3.85 3.77
C GLU A 90 -2.62 3.91 5.27
N LEU A 91 -1.57 4.63 5.64
CA LEU A 91 -1.18 4.79 7.04
C LEU A 91 -2.29 5.46 7.84
N THR A 92 -2.57 4.92 9.03
CA THR A 92 -3.60 5.43 9.95
C THR A 92 -3.01 6.31 11.05
N LEU A 93 -1.85 6.91 10.78
CA LEU A 93 -1.16 7.80 11.71
C LEU A 93 -1.80 9.19 11.70
N VAL A 94 -1.80 9.84 12.85
CA VAL A 94 -2.20 11.24 13.01
C VAL A 94 -0.95 12.11 12.83
N PRO A 95 -0.85 12.92 11.75
CA PRO A 95 0.38 13.60 11.35
C PRO A 95 0.96 14.53 12.42
N ASP A 96 0.11 15.21 13.17
CA ASP A 96 0.49 16.23 14.16
C ASP A 96 0.84 15.65 15.54
N LEU A 97 0.51 14.38 15.79
CA LEU A 97 0.90 13.70 17.02
C LEU A 97 2.32 13.16 16.91
N SER A 98 2.99 13.09 18.06
CA SER A 98 4.32 12.48 18.15
C SER A 98 4.30 10.99 17.77
N VAL A 99 5.46 10.44 17.44
CA VAL A 99 5.63 9.01 17.17
C VAL A 99 5.15 8.19 18.37
N ALA A 100 5.51 8.58 19.60
CA ALA A 100 5.09 7.89 20.82
C ALA A 100 3.56 7.92 21.00
N GLU A 101 2.91 9.06 20.77
CA GLU A 101 1.44 9.17 20.85
C GLU A 101 0.74 8.31 19.79
N ASN A 102 1.26 8.26 18.56
CA ASN A 102 0.73 7.39 17.52
C ASN A 102 0.84 5.91 17.88
N ILE A 103 1.97 5.46 18.44
CA ILE A 103 2.18 4.05 18.86
C ILE A 103 1.18 3.65 19.95
N PHE A 104 0.90 4.54 20.89
CA PHE A 104 0.05 4.24 22.04
C PHE A 104 -1.42 4.68 21.86
N MET A 105 -1.79 5.21 20.72
CA MET A 105 -3.16 5.66 20.47
C MET A 105 -4.18 4.56 20.73
N GLY A 106 -5.15 4.85 21.65
CA GLY A 106 -6.17 3.89 22.11
C GLY A 106 -5.67 2.86 23.13
N HIS A 107 -4.36 2.89 23.47
CA HIS A 107 -3.71 2.02 24.46
C HIS A 107 -2.73 2.82 25.31
N GLU A 108 -3.08 4.05 25.66
CA GLU A 108 -2.23 4.99 26.38
C GLU A 108 -1.86 4.45 27.75
N LEU A 109 -0.59 4.63 28.14
CA LEU A 109 -0.13 4.32 29.48
C LEU A 109 -0.59 5.42 30.43
N THR A 110 -1.30 5.05 31.51
CA THR A 110 -1.85 6.01 32.46
C THR A 110 -1.26 5.86 33.86
N LEU A 111 -1.14 6.99 34.56
CA LEU A 111 -0.85 7.07 35.98
C LEU A 111 -2.13 6.86 36.81
N ARG A 112 -1.98 6.68 38.15
CA ARG A 112 -3.11 6.71 39.07
C ARG A 112 -3.91 8.01 38.90
N GLY A 113 -5.22 7.90 38.64
CA GLY A 113 -6.09 9.04 38.37
C GLY A 113 -6.30 9.34 36.87
N GLY A 114 -5.89 8.45 35.95
CA GLY A 114 -6.23 8.52 34.52
C GLY A 114 -5.41 9.54 33.70
N ARG A 115 -4.36 10.15 34.28
CA ARG A 115 -3.44 11.03 33.55
C ARG A 115 -2.50 10.22 32.69
N MET A 116 -2.24 10.66 31.46
CA MET A 116 -1.26 10.04 30.55
C MET A 116 0.15 10.04 31.15
N ASN A 117 0.84 8.91 31.04
CA ASN A 117 2.23 8.75 31.44
C ASN A 117 3.16 8.91 30.25
N TYR A 118 3.32 10.14 29.75
CA TYR A 118 4.17 10.44 28.60
C TYR A 118 5.61 9.92 28.73
N PRO A 119 6.31 10.08 29.88
CA PRO A 119 7.66 9.52 30.00
C PRO A 119 7.73 8.00 29.78
N ALA A 120 6.76 7.25 30.30
CA ALA A 120 6.70 5.80 30.10
C ALA A 120 6.37 5.45 28.64
N MET A 121 5.49 6.20 27.99
CA MET A 121 5.17 6.02 26.56
C MET A 121 6.40 6.28 25.69
N ILE A 122 7.13 7.38 25.92
CA ILE A 122 8.37 7.71 25.19
C ILE A 122 9.41 6.61 25.37
N HIS A 123 9.72 6.22 26.60
CA HIS A 123 10.71 5.18 26.88
C HIS A 123 10.37 3.85 26.19
N ARG A 124 9.08 3.46 26.19
CA ARG A 124 8.64 2.22 25.53
C ARG A 124 8.60 2.35 24.00
N ALA A 125 8.24 3.51 23.46
CA ALA A 125 8.34 3.80 22.03
C ALA A 125 9.78 3.71 21.53
N GLU A 126 10.76 4.28 22.27
CA GLU A 126 12.19 4.12 21.96
C GLU A 126 12.63 2.65 21.96
N ALA A 127 12.07 1.82 22.85
CA ALA A 127 12.36 0.38 22.86
C ALA A 127 11.84 -0.30 21.58
N PHE A 128 10.62 0.02 21.13
CA PHE A 128 10.10 -0.48 19.86
C PHE A 128 10.95 -0.01 18.67
N MET A 129 11.38 1.26 18.63
CA MET A 129 12.22 1.76 17.55
C MET A 129 13.59 1.08 17.50
N ARG A 130 14.18 0.77 18.65
CA ARG A 130 15.41 -0.04 18.72
C ARG A 130 15.19 -1.46 18.18
N GLU A 131 14.07 -2.10 18.55
CA GLU A 131 13.70 -3.43 18.05
C GLU A 131 13.52 -3.43 16.53
N LEU A 132 12.98 -2.35 15.98
CA LEU A 132 12.78 -2.14 14.53
C LEU A 132 14.03 -1.55 13.83
N LYS A 133 15.21 -1.58 14.48
CA LYS A 133 16.52 -1.18 13.91
C LYS A 133 16.63 0.31 13.54
N VAL A 134 15.83 1.17 14.19
CA VAL A 134 15.85 2.64 14.02
C VAL A 134 16.02 3.36 15.36
N PRO A 135 17.13 3.11 16.10
CA PRO A 135 17.35 3.62 17.46
C PRO A 135 17.46 5.15 17.53
N ASP A 136 17.83 5.80 16.43
CA ASP A 136 18.08 7.25 16.37
C ASP A 136 16.82 8.07 16.12
N MET A 137 15.64 7.41 15.99
CA MET A 137 14.37 8.10 15.79
C MET A 137 13.93 8.81 17.05
N ASN A 138 13.76 10.14 16.98
CA ASN A 138 13.22 10.91 18.11
C ASN A 138 11.69 10.73 18.19
N VAL A 139 11.25 9.85 19.08
CA VAL A 139 9.82 9.49 19.21
C VAL A 139 8.94 10.59 19.80
N ALA A 140 9.53 11.70 20.30
CA ALA A 140 8.79 12.84 20.83
C ALA A 140 8.39 13.86 19.72
N LEU A 141 8.92 13.71 18.50
CA LEU A 141 8.59 14.58 17.38
C LEU A 141 7.31 14.12 16.66
N PRO A 142 6.56 15.04 16.03
CA PRO A 142 5.43 14.71 15.16
C PRO A 142 5.81 13.73 14.07
N VAL A 143 4.94 12.75 13.81
CA VAL A 143 5.21 11.70 12.80
C VAL A 143 5.31 12.26 11.39
N SER A 144 4.69 13.40 11.11
CA SER A 144 4.77 14.11 9.83
C SER A 144 6.18 14.59 9.45
N GLN A 145 7.11 14.68 10.40
CA GLN A 145 8.50 15.04 10.13
C GLN A 145 9.32 13.89 9.54
N TYR A 146 8.76 12.70 9.51
CA TYR A 146 9.43 11.50 9.02
C TYR A 146 8.92 11.08 7.65
N GLY A 147 9.81 10.55 6.81
CA GLY A 147 9.44 9.98 5.50
C GLY A 147 8.59 8.72 5.62
N GLY A 148 7.96 8.32 4.51
CA GLY A 148 7.01 7.20 4.45
C GLY A 148 7.54 5.88 5.02
N GLY A 149 8.82 5.56 4.80
CA GLY A 149 9.45 4.37 5.36
C GLY A 149 9.46 4.35 6.89
N TYR A 150 9.81 5.47 7.50
CA TYR A 150 9.78 5.61 8.96
C TYR A 150 8.34 5.57 9.51
N GLN A 151 7.40 6.19 8.82
CA GLN A 151 5.98 6.13 9.19
C GLN A 151 5.44 4.70 9.15
N GLN A 152 5.86 3.89 8.18
CA GLN A 152 5.52 2.46 8.11
C GLN A 152 6.04 1.69 9.34
N LEU A 153 7.26 1.99 9.80
CA LEU A 153 7.81 1.39 11.01
C LEU A 153 7.04 1.80 12.27
N VAL A 154 6.50 3.01 12.31
CA VAL A 154 5.62 3.47 13.41
C VAL A 154 4.32 2.66 13.45
N GLU A 155 3.71 2.35 12.29
CA GLU A 155 2.53 1.46 12.22
C GLU A 155 2.86 0.04 12.71
N ILE A 156 4.04 -0.49 12.36
CA ILE A 156 4.49 -1.79 12.89
C ILE A 156 4.68 -1.72 14.41
N ALA A 157 5.32 -0.68 14.94
CA ALA A 157 5.47 -0.48 16.37
C ALA A 157 4.12 -0.39 17.10
N LYS A 158 3.15 0.31 16.52
CA LYS A 158 1.77 0.38 17.00
C LYS A 158 1.11 -1.00 17.04
N ALA A 159 1.32 -1.83 16.02
CA ALA A 159 0.84 -3.20 15.99
C ALA A 159 1.51 -4.08 17.06
N LEU A 160 2.83 -3.94 17.27
CA LEU A 160 3.55 -4.65 18.32
C LEU A 160 3.11 -4.23 19.72
N ASN A 161 2.79 -2.95 19.93
CA ASN A 161 2.22 -2.47 21.20
C ASN A 161 0.88 -3.16 21.54
N LYS A 162 0.10 -3.55 20.51
CA LYS A 162 -1.14 -4.35 20.65
C LYS A 162 -0.90 -5.83 20.84
N GLN A 163 0.36 -6.27 21.05
CA GLN A 163 0.75 -7.67 21.22
C GLN A 163 0.30 -8.58 20.06
N ALA A 164 0.51 -8.13 18.84
CA ALA A 164 0.14 -8.87 17.64
C ALA A 164 0.76 -10.28 17.64
N ARG A 165 -0.08 -11.29 17.49
CA ARG A 165 0.28 -12.69 17.21
C ARG A 165 0.17 -13.01 15.72
N LEU A 166 -0.73 -12.30 15.02
CA LEU A 166 -0.87 -12.28 13.58
C LEU A 166 -0.85 -10.84 13.08
N LEU A 167 0.08 -10.55 12.18
CA LEU A 167 0.22 -9.25 11.55
C LEU A 167 -0.21 -9.35 10.08
N ILE A 168 -1.24 -8.60 9.71
CA ILE A 168 -1.69 -8.50 8.32
C ILE A 168 -1.07 -7.23 7.73
N LEU A 169 -0.32 -7.37 6.65
CA LEU A 169 0.39 -6.31 5.96
C LEU A 169 -0.24 -6.14 4.56
N ASP A 170 -1.05 -5.10 4.39
CA ASP A 170 -1.73 -4.82 3.11
C ASP A 170 -0.93 -3.80 2.29
N GLU A 171 -0.18 -4.30 1.29
CA GLU A 171 0.72 -3.54 0.41
C GLU A 171 1.70 -2.59 1.16
N PRO A 172 2.44 -3.10 2.17
CA PRO A 172 3.21 -2.25 3.08
C PRO A 172 4.39 -1.53 2.42
N SER A 173 4.77 -1.91 1.21
CA SER A 173 5.91 -1.37 0.47
C SER A 173 5.54 -0.38 -0.63
N SER A 174 4.25 -0.02 -0.75
CA SER A 174 3.75 0.78 -1.88
C SER A 174 4.39 2.18 -2.01
N ALA A 175 4.75 2.79 -0.88
CA ALA A 175 5.35 4.13 -0.81
C ALA A 175 6.83 4.12 -0.43
N LEU A 176 7.47 2.92 -0.38
CA LEU A 176 8.84 2.76 0.11
C LEU A 176 9.87 2.76 -1.02
N THR A 177 11.05 3.29 -0.73
CA THR A 177 12.26 3.13 -1.54
C THR A 177 12.80 1.69 -1.45
N ARG A 178 13.68 1.28 -2.37
CA ARG A 178 14.26 -0.06 -2.36
C ARG A 178 14.97 -0.40 -1.04
N SER A 179 15.75 0.53 -0.50
CA SER A 179 16.46 0.33 0.76
C SER A 179 15.53 0.20 1.96
N GLU A 180 14.41 0.93 1.97
CA GLU A 180 13.38 0.83 3.02
C GLU A 180 12.63 -0.51 2.94
N ILE A 181 12.39 -1.02 1.72
CA ILE A 181 11.81 -2.35 1.51
C ILE A 181 12.72 -3.43 2.10
N ASP A 182 14.02 -3.38 1.84
CA ASP A 182 14.95 -4.36 2.38
C ASP A 182 14.93 -4.38 3.92
N VAL A 183 14.88 -3.21 4.56
CA VAL A 183 14.73 -3.07 6.02
C VAL A 183 13.39 -3.66 6.49
N LEU A 184 12.27 -3.37 5.80
CA LEU A 184 10.96 -3.92 6.14
C LEU A 184 10.95 -5.45 6.08
N LEU A 185 11.50 -6.04 5.03
CA LEU A 185 11.56 -7.49 4.88
C LEU A 185 12.42 -8.15 5.97
N ASP A 186 13.53 -7.52 6.39
CA ASP A 186 14.35 -7.99 7.50
C ASP A 186 13.58 -7.96 8.83
N ILE A 187 12.80 -6.89 9.08
CA ILE A 187 11.94 -6.79 10.26
C ILE A 187 10.89 -7.90 10.28
N ILE A 188 10.27 -8.19 9.14
CA ILE A 188 9.29 -9.29 9.05
C ILE A 188 9.96 -10.65 9.35
N ARG A 189 11.18 -10.88 8.86
CA ARG A 189 11.96 -12.10 9.20
C ARG A 189 12.23 -12.20 10.70
N ASP A 190 12.62 -11.10 11.34
CA ASP A 190 12.85 -11.04 12.79
C ASP A 190 11.55 -11.31 13.58
N LEU A 191 10.41 -10.77 13.15
CA LEU A 191 9.10 -11.02 13.77
C LEU A 191 8.68 -12.49 13.64
N LYS A 192 8.86 -13.09 12.46
CA LYS A 192 8.65 -14.54 12.25
C LYS A 192 9.49 -15.37 13.21
N ALA A 193 10.77 -15.06 13.35
CA ALA A 193 11.68 -15.76 14.26
C ALA A 193 11.23 -15.67 15.73
N LYS A 194 10.49 -14.61 16.10
CA LYS A 194 9.88 -14.43 17.43
C LYS A 194 8.51 -15.10 17.57
N GLY A 195 8.03 -15.80 16.53
CA GLY A 195 6.76 -16.53 16.53
C GLY A 195 5.55 -15.70 16.10
N VAL A 196 5.72 -14.46 15.66
CA VAL A 196 4.64 -13.65 15.08
C VAL A 196 4.33 -14.19 13.68
N ALA A 197 3.07 -14.56 13.45
CA ALA A 197 2.59 -14.96 12.12
C ALA A 197 2.33 -13.72 11.26
N CYS A 198 2.51 -13.82 9.94
CA CYS A 198 2.26 -12.73 9.02
C CYS A 198 1.40 -13.17 7.84
N VAL A 199 0.48 -12.30 7.41
CA VAL A 199 -0.15 -12.36 6.09
C VAL A 199 0.35 -11.17 5.29
N TYR A 200 1.13 -11.45 4.24
CA TYR A 200 1.76 -10.42 3.40
C TYR A 200 1.01 -10.30 2.08
N ILE A 201 0.35 -9.16 1.89
CA ILE A 201 -0.40 -8.86 0.67
C ILE A 201 0.44 -7.91 -0.17
N SER A 202 0.84 -8.35 -1.35
CA SER A 202 1.60 -7.52 -2.29
C SER A 202 1.37 -8.00 -3.73
N HIS A 203 1.42 -7.06 -4.66
CA HIS A 203 1.51 -7.35 -6.08
C HIS A 203 2.97 -7.44 -6.56
N LYS A 204 3.94 -7.10 -5.70
CA LYS A 204 5.38 -7.22 -5.96
C LYS A 204 5.85 -8.63 -5.57
N LEU A 205 5.83 -9.53 -6.53
CA LEU A 205 6.09 -10.96 -6.28
C LEU A 205 7.53 -11.24 -5.80
N ASP A 206 8.49 -10.38 -6.12
CA ASP A 206 9.86 -10.47 -5.61
C ASP A 206 9.90 -10.33 -4.07
N GLU A 207 9.08 -9.42 -3.50
CA GLU A 207 8.98 -9.25 -2.04
C GLU A 207 8.33 -10.47 -1.40
N VAL A 208 7.24 -10.98 -2.00
CA VAL A 208 6.57 -12.20 -1.55
C VAL A 208 7.55 -13.37 -1.53
N ALA A 209 8.30 -13.57 -2.61
CA ALA A 209 9.29 -14.63 -2.71
C ALA A 209 10.42 -14.49 -1.68
N ALA A 210 10.76 -13.26 -1.29
CA ALA A 210 11.85 -12.99 -0.35
C ALA A 210 11.50 -13.26 1.12
N VAL A 211 10.20 -13.21 1.52
CA VAL A 211 9.80 -13.23 2.94
C VAL A 211 8.77 -14.30 3.29
N CYS A 212 7.93 -14.75 2.34
CA CYS A 212 6.86 -15.70 2.60
C CYS A 212 7.35 -17.15 2.56
N ASP A 213 6.76 -17.98 3.41
CA ASP A 213 7.00 -19.42 3.46
C ASP A 213 6.03 -20.18 2.55
N THR A 214 4.79 -19.71 2.50
CA THR A 214 3.73 -20.22 1.64
C THR A 214 3.06 -19.08 0.89
N ILE A 215 2.47 -19.42 -0.24
CA ILE A 215 1.68 -18.47 -1.05
C ILE A 215 0.28 -19.03 -1.22
N SER A 216 -0.73 -18.20 -1.00
CA SER A 216 -2.13 -18.48 -1.26
C SER A 216 -2.62 -17.54 -2.37
N VAL A 217 -3.14 -18.10 -3.45
CA VAL A 217 -3.60 -17.36 -4.62
C VAL A 217 -5.12 -17.31 -4.63
N ILE A 218 -5.64 -16.07 -4.76
CA ILE A 218 -7.07 -15.79 -4.93
C ILE A 218 -7.31 -15.18 -6.30
N ARG A 219 -8.33 -15.64 -6.99
CA ARG A 219 -8.80 -15.12 -8.28
C ARG A 219 -10.31 -15.13 -8.34
N ASP A 220 -10.93 -14.01 -8.75
CA ASP A 220 -12.38 -13.88 -8.91
C ASP A 220 -13.18 -14.31 -7.67
N GLY A 221 -12.69 -13.95 -6.49
CA GLY A 221 -13.29 -14.31 -5.21
C GLY A 221 -13.17 -15.78 -4.83
N LYS A 222 -12.34 -16.59 -5.51
CA LYS A 222 -12.14 -18.01 -5.24
C LYS A 222 -10.70 -18.30 -4.81
N HIS A 223 -10.54 -19.24 -3.91
CA HIS A 223 -9.25 -19.82 -3.58
C HIS A 223 -8.78 -20.71 -4.75
N ILE A 224 -7.60 -20.48 -5.27
CA ILE A 224 -7.04 -21.24 -6.40
C ILE A 224 -6.08 -22.31 -5.88
N ALA A 225 -5.10 -21.91 -5.07
CA ALA A 225 -4.12 -22.82 -4.50
C ALA A 225 -3.42 -22.19 -3.29
N THR A 226 -2.94 -23.05 -2.38
CA THR A 226 -1.93 -22.70 -1.38
C THR A 226 -0.76 -23.63 -1.54
N THR A 227 0.45 -23.09 -1.74
CA THR A 227 1.65 -23.84 -2.08
C THR A 227 2.84 -23.31 -1.28
N ALA A 228 3.79 -24.16 -0.90
CA ALA A 228 5.04 -23.71 -0.32
C ALA A 228 5.81 -22.85 -1.32
N MET A 229 6.40 -21.75 -0.84
CA MET A 229 7.12 -20.82 -1.72
C MET A 229 8.33 -21.49 -2.40
N ALA A 230 8.94 -22.46 -1.74
CA ALA A 230 10.05 -23.24 -2.30
C ALA A 230 9.68 -24.05 -3.57
N ASP A 231 8.39 -24.37 -3.77
CA ASP A 231 7.88 -25.14 -4.92
C ASP A 231 7.32 -24.24 -6.03
N MET A 232 7.41 -22.92 -5.85
CA MET A 232 6.83 -21.92 -6.74
C MET A 232 7.90 -21.04 -7.37
N ASP A 233 7.64 -20.62 -8.61
CA ASP A 233 8.36 -19.54 -9.28
C ASP A 233 7.40 -18.41 -9.67
N ILE A 234 7.94 -17.21 -9.92
CA ILE A 234 7.13 -16.03 -10.25
C ILE A 234 6.22 -16.26 -11.47
N PRO A 235 6.67 -16.88 -12.58
CA PRO A 235 5.80 -17.20 -13.71
C PRO A 235 4.60 -18.09 -13.36
N LYS A 236 4.79 -19.11 -12.51
CA LYS A 236 3.70 -19.97 -12.04
C LYS A 236 2.70 -19.20 -11.17
N ILE A 237 3.20 -18.32 -10.28
CA ILE A 237 2.34 -17.46 -9.46
C ILE A 237 1.46 -16.60 -10.37
N ILE A 238 2.06 -15.94 -11.36
CA ILE A 238 1.35 -15.10 -12.33
C ILE A 238 0.29 -15.92 -13.08
N THR A 239 0.65 -17.11 -13.56
CA THR A 239 -0.29 -17.99 -14.25
C THR A 239 -1.48 -18.36 -13.38
N GLN A 240 -1.29 -18.65 -12.09
CA GLN A 240 -2.39 -18.92 -11.16
C GLN A 240 -3.24 -17.69 -10.88
N MET A 241 -2.63 -16.51 -10.76
CA MET A 241 -3.35 -15.24 -10.54
C MET A 241 -4.22 -14.86 -11.73
N VAL A 242 -3.68 -14.96 -12.96
CA VAL A 242 -4.35 -14.51 -14.20
C VAL A 242 -5.20 -15.62 -14.81
N GLY A 243 -4.85 -16.90 -14.58
CA GLY A 243 -5.59 -18.07 -15.08
C GLY A 243 -5.27 -18.50 -16.50
N ARG A 244 -4.26 -17.91 -17.12
CA ARG A 244 -3.73 -18.29 -18.43
C ARG A 244 -2.21 -18.15 -18.43
N GLU A 245 -1.53 -18.99 -19.19
CA GLU A 245 -0.10 -18.80 -19.42
C GLU A 245 0.12 -17.47 -20.14
N MET A 246 0.93 -16.62 -19.54
CA MET A 246 1.35 -15.37 -20.16
C MET A 246 2.64 -15.63 -20.93
N SER A 247 2.51 -16.05 -22.18
CA SER A 247 3.65 -16.27 -23.10
C SER A 247 4.39 -14.95 -23.40
N ASN A 248 3.73 -13.81 -23.20
CA ASN A 248 4.31 -12.48 -23.36
C ASN A 248 3.74 -11.56 -22.27
N LEU A 249 4.55 -11.20 -21.26
CA LEU A 249 4.18 -10.28 -20.20
C LEU A 249 3.93 -8.85 -20.70
N TYR A 250 4.54 -8.50 -21.82
CA TYR A 250 4.44 -7.17 -22.44
C TYR A 250 4.20 -7.35 -23.96
N PRO A 251 2.96 -7.68 -24.37
CA PRO A 251 2.68 -7.78 -25.80
C PRO A 251 2.87 -6.41 -26.44
N THR A 252 3.88 -6.30 -27.26
CA THR A 252 4.11 -5.13 -28.12
C THR A 252 3.59 -5.45 -29.50
N GLU A 253 2.48 -4.88 -29.89
CA GLU A 253 2.02 -4.91 -31.28
C GLU A 253 2.77 -3.82 -32.05
N PRO A 254 3.35 -4.14 -33.22
CA PRO A 254 3.90 -3.12 -34.10
C PRO A 254 2.80 -2.11 -34.47
N HIS A 255 3.07 -0.84 -34.27
CA HIS A 255 2.18 0.25 -34.65
C HIS A 255 2.98 1.33 -35.37
N ASP A 256 2.35 1.99 -36.32
CA ASP A 256 2.96 3.10 -37.04
C ASP A 256 3.05 4.34 -36.14
N VAL A 257 4.26 4.83 -35.97
CA VAL A 257 4.53 6.08 -35.24
C VAL A 257 4.45 7.23 -36.25
N GLY A 258 3.51 8.15 -36.02
CA GLY A 258 3.24 9.28 -36.89
C GLY A 258 4.13 10.49 -36.65
N GLU A 259 3.65 11.66 -37.06
CA GLU A 259 4.32 12.95 -36.87
C GLU A 259 4.32 13.38 -35.42
N VAL A 260 5.15 14.40 -35.06
CA VAL A 260 5.18 15.01 -33.76
C VAL A 260 3.82 15.65 -33.47
N MET A 261 3.16 15.17 -32.43
CA MET A 261 1.84 15.62 -32.01
C MET A 261 1.91 16.58 -30.81
N PHE A 262 2.83 16.33 -29.89
CA PHE A 262 2.98 17.10 -28.65
C PHE A 262 4.44 17.43 -28.42
N GLU A 263 4.70 18.66 -27.97
CA GLU A 263 6.03 19.10 -27.56
C GLU A 263 5.94 19.84 -26.23
N ALA A 264 6.79 19.50 -25.30
CA ALA A 264 7.11 20.28 -24.10
C ALA A 264 8.48 20.92 -24.30
N ARG A 265 8.57 22.24 -24.10
CA ARG A 265 9.82 22.99 -24.30
C ARG A 265 10.19 23.76 -23.05
N HIS A 266 11.43 23.58 -22.59
CA HIS A 266 12.05 24.35 -21.51
C HIS A 266 11.25 24.38 -20.21
N PHE A 267 10.66 23.23 -19.80
CA PHE A 267 9.91 23.16 -18.57
C PHE A 267 10.80 23.20 -17.33
N THR A 268 10.55 24.20 -16.49
CA THR A 268 11.17 24.37 -15.18
C THR A 268 10.09 24.53 -14.14
N CYS A 269 10.10 23.70 -13.07
CA CYS A 269 9.16 23.82 -11.96
C CYS A 269 9.93 24.16 -10.68
N TYR A 270 9.41 25.13 -9.92
CA TYR A 270 10.00 25.56 -8.66
C TYR A 270 9.26 24.90 -7.48
N ASP A 271 9.99 24.61 -6.42
CA ASP A 271 9.44 24.05 -5.20
C ASP A 271 8.41 25.00 -4.57
N VAL A 272 7.28 24.46 -4.09
CA VAL A 272 6.18 25.25 -3.52
C VAL A 272 6.63 25.98 -2.24
N ASP A 273 7.39 25.27 -1.38
CA ASP A 273 7.83 25.80 -0.09
C ASP A 273 9.13 26.60 -0.20
N ASN A 274 9.94 26.33 -1.21
CA ASN A 274 11.19 27.01 -1.47
C ASN A 274 11.34 27.41 -2.95
N PRO A 275 10.83 28.59 -3.36
CA PRO A 275 10.84 29.03 -4.75
C PRO A 275 12.24 29.24 -5.38
N LYS A 276 13.32 29.15 -4.59
CA LYS A 276 14.70 29.18 -5.11
C LYS A 276 15.18 27.78 -5.54
N ARG A 277 14.51 26.73 -5.12
CA ARG A 277 14.84 25.34 -5.46
C ARG A 277 14.04 24.91 -6.69
N LYS A 278 14.72 24.41 -7.69
CA LYS A 278 14.09 23.77 -8.84
C LYS A 278 13.79 22.31 -8.52
N ARG A 279 12.57 21.86 -8.81
CA ARG A 279 12.15 20.46 -8.78
C ARG A 279 12.31 19.80 -10.15
N VAL A 280 12.09 20.59 -11.20
CA VAL A 280 12.31 20.24 -12.59
C VAL A 280 13.15 21.37 -13.19
N ASP A 281 14.19 21.06 -13.96
CA ASP A 281 15.10 22.04 -14.52
C ASP A 281 15.30 21.82 -16.02
N ASP A 282 14.73 22.71 -16.82
CA ASP A 282 14.88 22.80 -18.27
C ASP A 282 14.63 21.48 -19.04
N ILE A 283 13.48 20.86 -18.79
CA ILE A 283 13.10 19.61 -19.47
C ILE A 283 12.37 19.91 -20.78
N SER A 284 12.82 19.28 -21.85
CA SER A 284 12.16 19.33 -23.17
C SER A 284 12.02 17.91 -23.73
N PHE A 285 10.89 17.62 -24.36
CA PHE A 285 10.64 16.35 -25.06
C PHE A 285 9.53 16.49 -26.08
N VAL A 286 9.46 15.52 -26.98
CA VAL A 286 8.41 15.39 -27.99
C VAL A 286 7.68 14.08 -27.86
N LEU A 287 6.41 14.04 -28.30
CA LEU A 287 5.61 12.84 -28.38
C LEU A 287 4.96 12.78 -29.76
N LYS A 288 5.10 11.66 -30.42
CA LYS A 288 4.54 11.43 -31.75
C LYS A 288 3.15 10.82 -31.68
N ARG A 289 2.37 10.96 -32.72
CA ARG A 289 1.05 10.33 -32.83
C ARG A 289 1.17 8.80 -32.75
N GLY A 290 0.40 8.16 -31.90
CA GLY A 290 0.45 6.72 -31.66
C GLY A 290 1.60 6.26 -30.75
N GLU A 291 2.46 7.15 -30.29
CA GLU A 291 3.59 6.82 -29.39
C GLU A 291 3.16 6.79 -27.93
N ILE A 292 3.73 5.86 -27.16
CA ILE A 292 3.67 5.85 -25.70
C ILE A 292 5.04 6.21 -25.15
N LEU A 293 5.18 7.42 -24.59
CA LEU A 293 6.41 7.89 -23.99
C LEU A 293 6.46 7.56 -22.48
N GLY A 294 7.45 6.77 -22.08
CA GLY A 294 7.69 6.47 -20.66
C GLY A 294 8.57 7.54 -19.99
N ILE A 295 8.08 8.17 -18.91
CA ILE A 295 8.87 9.09 -18.08
C ILE A 295 9.29 8.33 -16.81
N ALA A 296 10.57 7.91 -16.74
CA ALA A 296 11.11 7.18 -15.61
C ALA A 296 11.94 8.08 -14.68
N GLY A 297 12.09 7.66 -13.42
CA GLY A 297 12.93 8.36 -12.44
C GLY A 297 12.69 7.85 -11.02
N LEU A 298 13.61 8.16 -10.12
CA LEU A 298 13.49 7.86 -8.69
C LEU A 298 12.38 8.67 -8.03
N VAL A 299 11.96 8.25 -6.83
CA VAL A 299 11.05 9.04 -5.98
C VAL A 299 11.67 10.41 -5.74
N GLY A 300 10.89 11.47 -5.96
CA GLY A 300 11.37 12.87 -5.83
C GLY A 300 12.13 13.41 -7.05
N ALA A 301 12.18 12.69 -8.18
CA ALA A 301 12.81 13.15 -9.42
C ALA A 301 12.03 14.26 -10.18
N GLY A 302 10.88 14.67 -9.68
CA GLY A 302 10.09 15.75 -10.29
C GLY A 302 9.09 15.31 -11.36
N ARG A 303 8.83 14.00 -11.52
CA ARG A 303 7.91 13.47 -12.56
C ARG A 303 6.48 14.01 -12.40
N THR A 304 5.95 13.91 -11.18
CA THR A 304 4.59 14.37 -10.86
C THR A 304 4.49 15.90 -11.01
N GLU A 305 5.52 16.64 -10.60
CA GLU A 305 5.60 18.08 -10.76
C GLU A 305 5.60 18.48 -12.24
N LEU A 306 6.40 17.79 -13.08
CA LEU A 306 6.47 18.03 -14.52
C LEU A 306 5.11 17.79 -15.18
N VAL A 307 4.49 16.62 -14.98
CA VAL A 307 3.21 16.28 -15.61
C VAL A 307 2.08 17.20 -15.12
N SER A 308 2.08 17.55 -13.82
CA SER A 308 1.12 18.50 -13.26
C SER A 308 1.28 19.91 -13.83
N ALA A 309 2.52 20.35 -14.06
CA ALA A 309 2.79 21.65 -14.67
C ALA A 309 2.37 21.69 -16.15
N LEU A 310 2.65 20.63 -16.91
CA LEU A 310 2.19 20.48 -18.30
C LEU A 310 0.67 20.55 -18.41
N PHE A 311 -0.06 20.02 -17.43
CA PHE A 311 -1.51 20.05 -17.37
C PHE A 311 -2.08 21.33 -16.75
N GLY A 312 -1.24 22.18 -16.10
CA GLY A 312 -1.66 23.40 -15.41
C GLY A 312 -2.28 23.15 -14.03
N ALA A 313 -1.98 22.00 -13.41
CA ALA A 313 -2.44 21.63 -12.07
C ALA A 313 -1.35 21.79 -10.99
N TYR A 314 -0.12 22.15 -11.36
CA TYR A 314 0.97 22.36 -10.42
C TYR A 314 0.74 23.62 -9.58
N PRO A 315 0.75 23.54 -8.24
CA PRO A 315 0.45 24.69 -7.38
C PRO A 315 1.60 25.69 -7.25
N GLY A 316 2.83 25.30 -7.61
CA GLY A 316 4.02 26.14 -7.58
C GLY A 316 4.22 26.94 -8.85
N ARG A 317 5.25 27.80 -8.82
CA ARG A 317 5.70 28.50 -10.04
C ARG A 317 6.31 27.53 -11.03
N TYR A 318 5.98 27.67 -12.31
CA TYR A 318 6.61 26.96 -13.41
C TYR A 318 6.73 27.82 -14.65
N GLU A 319 7.64 27.43 -15.54
CA GLU A 319 7.93 28.09 -16.82
C GLU A 319 8.05 26.98 -17.88
N GLY A 320 7.79 27.34 -19.13
CA GLY A 320 7.89 26.43 -20.27
C GLY A 320 6.76 26.64 -21.27
N GLU A 321 6.84 25.95 -22.39
CA GLU A 321 5.86 26.04 -23.47
C GLU A 321 5.34 24.64 -23.83
N VAL A 322 4.06 24.56 -24.14
CA VAL A 322 3.42 23.37 -24.67
C VAL A 322 2.92 23.63 -26.08
N TRP A 323 3.25 22.73 -26.96
CA TRP A 323 2.84 22.75 -28.35
C TRP A 323 2.05 21.48 -28.69
N LEU A 324 0.92 21.63 -29.34
CA LEU A 324 0.06 20.54 -29.79
C LEU A 324 -0.20 20.71 -31.29
N GLU A 325 0.11 19.67 -32.07
CA GLU A 325 -0.01 19.69 -33.54
C GLU A 325 0.63 20.92 -34.20
N GLY A 326 1.80 21.33 -33.69
CA GLY A 326 2.54 22.49 -34.21
C GLY A 326 2.02 23.85 -33.77
N GLN A 327 0.99 23.91 -32.94
CA GLN A 327 0.44 25.16 -32.37
C GLN A 327 0.75 25.27 -30.87
N GLN A 328 1.23 26.44 -30.44
CA GLN A 328 1.41 26.70 -29.03
C GLN A 328 0.06 26.82 -28.32
N ILE A 329 -0.12 26.08 -27.24
CA ILE A 329 -1.34 26.06 -26.46
C ILE A 329 -1.11 26.64 -25.05
N ASP A 330 -2.15 27.23 -24.47
CA ASP A 330 -2.13 27.74 -23.09
C ASP A 330 -2.61 26.65 -22.12
N THR A 331 -1.67 26.11 -21.35
CA THR A 331 -1.91 25.07 -20.33
C THR A 331 -1.82 25.59 -18.89
N ARG A 332 -1.97 26.90 -18.67
CA ARG A 332 -1.84 27.49 -17.31
C ARG A 332 -2.98 27.15 -16.35
N THR A 333 -4.01 26.50 -16.81
CA THR A 333 -5.09 25.95 -15.96
C THR A 333 -5.58 24.62 -16.52
N PRO A 334 -6.03 23.67 -15.68
CA PRO A 334 -6.57 22.37 -16.15
C PRO A 334 -7.69 22.52 -17.18
N LEU A 335 -8.56 23.52 -17.00
CA LEU A 335 -9.67 23.75 -17.94
C LEU A 335 -9.18 24.13 -19.36
N LYS A 336 -8.11 24.91 -19.46
CA LYS A 336 -7.50 25.26 -20.76
C LYS A 336 -6.85 24.05 -21.41
N SER A 337 -6.15 23.24 -20.63
CA SER A 337 -5.53 21.98 -21.08
C SER A 337 -6.59 20.99 -21.61
N ILE A 338 -7.68 20.81 -20.88
CA ILE A 338 -8.80 19.95 -21.32
C ILE A 338 -9.42 20.45 -22.62
N ARG A 339 -9.64 21.76 -22.75
CA ARG A 339 -10.18 22.37 -23.99
C ARG A 339 -9.23 22.22 -25.18
N ALA A 340 -7.93 22.16 -24.92
CA ALA A 340 -6.92 21.89 -25.94
C ALA A 340 -6.77 20.41 -26.29
N GLY A 341 -7.47 19.50 -25.58
CA GLY A 341 -7.42 18.06 -25.81
C GLY A 341 -6.44 17.28 -24.94
N LEU A 342 -5.85 17.92 -23.91
CA LEU A 342 -4.99 17.24 -22.94
C LEU A 342 -5.82 16.76 -21.76
N CYS A 343 -5.61 15.49 -21.35
CA CYS A 343 -6.19 14.91 -20.15
C CYS A 343 -5.08 14.36 -19.25
N MET A 344 -5.31 14.40 -17.95
CA MET A 344 -4.40 13.85 -16.95
C MET A 344 -5.17 12.93 -16.00
N VAL A 345 -4.62 11.74 -15.74
CA VAL A 345 -5.04 10.87 -14.63
C VAL A 345 -4.09 11.13 -13.46
N PRO A 346 -4.57 11.70 -12.35
CA PRO A 346 -3.72 12.06 -11.23
C PRO A 346 -3.27 10.82 -10.44
N GLU A 347 -2.16 10.95 -9.73
CA GLU A 347 -1.63 9.92 -8.82
C GLU A 347 -2.56 9.74 -7.60
N ASP A 348 -2.95 10.85 -6.95
CA ASP A 348 -3.91 10.84 -5.84
C ASP A 348 -5.35 10.85 -6.37
N ARG A 349 -5.88 9.65 -6.59
CA ARG A 349 -7.26 9.46 -7.08
C ARG A 349 -8.32 9.95 -6.08
N LYS A 350 -8.07 9.92 -4.76
CA LYS A 350 -9.06 10.32 -3.75
C LYS A 350 -9.24 11.83 -3.68
N ARG A 351 -8.13 12.58 -3.79
CA ARG A 351 -8.16 14.05 -3.70
C ARG A 351 -8.40 14.72 -5.04
N GLN A 352 -7.95 14.10 -6.14
CA GLN A 352 -7.87 14.74 -7.44
C GLN A 352 -8.61 13.99 -8.55
N GLY A 353 -8.86 12.69 -8.40
CA GLY A 353 -9.39 11.84 -9.47
C GLY A 353 -10.87 11.50 -9.35
N ILE A 354 -11.47 11.58 -8.16
CA ILE A 354 -12.87 11.20 -7.91
C ILE A 354 -13.55 12.29 -7.07
N ILE A 355 -14.83 12.50 -7.31
CA ILE A 355 -15.69 13.29 -6.41
C ILE A 355 -16.44 12.28 -5.55
N PRO A 356 -16.07 12.11 -4.25
CA PRO A 356 -16.55 11.00 -3.43
C PRO A 356 -18.08 10.97 -3.24
N ASP A 357 -18.72 12.13 -3.29
CA ASP A 357 -20.16 12.29 -3.06
C ASP A 357 -21.00 12.14 -4.32
N LEU A 358 -20.37 11.90 -5.48
CA LEU A 358 -21.07 11.66 -6.76
C LEU A 358 -20.99 10.18 -7.14
N GLY A 359 -22.09 9.68 -7.72
CA GLY A 359 -22.10 8.37 -8.37
C GLY A 359 -21.24 8.35 -9.65
N VAL A 360 -20.89 7.15 -10.09
CA VAL A 360 -20.14 6.91 -11.34
C VAL A 360 -21.06 7.01 -12.53
#